data_1bd015a3063b31b4df887e4e7448756a
#
_entry.id   1bd015a3063b31b4df887e4e7448756a
#
_cell.length_a   1.000
_cell.length_b   1.000
_cell.length_c   1.000
_cell.angle_alpha   90.00
_cell.angle_beta   90.00
_cell.angle_gamma   90.00
#
_symmetry.space_group_name_H-M   'P 1'
#
loop_
_entity.id
_entity.type
_entity.pdbx_description
1 polymer ?
#
loop_
_entity_poly.entity_id
_entity_poly.type
_entity_poly.pdbx_seq_one_letter_code
_entity_poly.pdbx_strand_id
1 'polypeptide(L)'
;SSITNLENFKNPVLIARELLDEFITMLAGEGAIQFALEKGFKKSKVKGSKKGWTGDTVGAVAISSAGKIAVASSTGGVRGRPVGRVGDTPLWGSGFYCDKEIGILATGVGEAITEQLMCYRSYQHSTNLEKALEWGIKLLPKDTGVGMIAIRSDGQIHGASNTSMPFKIIEDS
;
A
#
# COMPACT_ATOMS: atom_id res chain seq x y z
N SER A 1 0.32 -8.30 6.02
CA SER A 1 1.77 -8.45 6.27
C SER A 1 2.58 -7.44 5.49
N SER A 2 3.79 -7.14 5.95
CA SER A 2 4.63 -6.11 5.36
C SER A 2 6.11 -6.44 5.41
N ILE A 3 6.83 -5.98 4.39
CA ILE A 3 8.30 -6.01 4.35
C ILE A 3 8.80 -4.60 4.05
N THR A 4 9.77 -4.13 4.81
CA THR A 4 10.34 -2.80 4.62
C THR A 4 11.86 -2.79 4.71
N ASN A 5 12.49 -1.75 4.16
CA ASN A 5 13.95 -1.62 4.09
C ASN A 5 14.65 -2.86 3.48
N LEU A 6 14.01 -3.46 2.47
CA LEU A 6 14.53 -4.59 1.72
C LEU A 6 15.37 -4.07 0.55
N GLU A 7 16.58 -4.58 0.40
CA GLU A 7 17.49 -4.20 -0.68
C GLU A 7 17.85 -5.37 -1.58
N ASN A 8 17.96 -5.08 -2.88
CA ASN A 8 18.44 -6.02 -3.88
C ASN A 8 17.55 -7.27 -4.07
N PHE A 9 16.23 -7.10 -3.98
CA PHE A 9 15.25 -8.11 -4.37
C PHE A 9 14.26 -7.55 -5.38
N LYS A 10 13.91 -8.37 -6.36
CA LYS A 10 12.77 -8.07 -7.26
C LYS A 10 11.48 -8.49 -6.58
N ASN A 11 10.39 -7.79 -6.94
CA ASN A 11 9.03 -8.14 -6.53
C ASN A 11 8.87 -8.31 -5.00
N PRO A 12 9.22 -7.31 -4.17
CA PRO A 12 9.16 -7.43 -2.71
C PRO A 12 7.78 -7.79 -2.18
N VAL A 13 6.71 -7.49 -2.91
CA VAL A 13 5.34 -7.88 -2.57
C VAL A 13 5.16 -9.40 -2.48
N LEU A 14 5.89 -10.19 -3.28
CA LEU A 14 5.85 -11.66 -3.20
C LEU A 14 6.50 -12.16 -1.92
N ILE A 15 7.56 -11.49 -1.44
CA ILE A 15 8.20 -11.81 -0.17
C ILE A 15 7.25 -11.45 1.00
N ALA A 16 6.59 -10.29 0.92
CA ALA A 16 5.59 -9.91 1.91
C ALA A 16 4.41 -10.89 1.97
N ARG A 17 4.04 -11.49 0.83
CA ARG A 17 2.99 -12.51 0.76
C ARG A 17 3.34 -13.76 1.56
N GLU A 18 4.61 -14.20 1.57
CA GLU A 18 5.04 -15.37 2.36
C GLU A 18 4.83 -15.17 3.88
N LEU A 19 4.81 -13.90 4.36
CA LEU A 19 4.49 -13.62 5.76
C LEU A 19 3.02 -13.85 6.14
N LEU A 20 2.11 -14.05 5.16
CA LEU A 20 0.70 -14.34 5.47
C LEU A 20 0.53 -15.70 6.16
N ASP A 21 1.46 -16.62 5.94
CA ASP A 21 1.46 -17.96 6.53
C ASP A 21 2.30 -18.03 7.82
N GLU A 22 2.86 -16.90 8.27
CA GLU A 22 3.67 -16.79 9.48
C GLU A 22 2.92 -16.06 10.60
N PHE A 23 3.34 -16.25 11.85
CA PHE A 23 2.79 -15.48 12.97
C PHE A 23 3.32 -14.03 13.04
N ILE A 24 4.34 -13.71 12.22
CA ILE A 24 4.96 -12.39 12.14
C ILE A 24 4.21 -11.55 11.11
N THR A 25 3.84 -10.33 11.47
CA THR A 25 3.12 -9.43 10.55
C THR A 25 4.02 -8.46 9.78
N MET A 26 5.23 -8.20 10.29
CA MET A 26 6.16 -7.26 9.65
C MET A 26 7.62 -7.63 9.90
N LEU A 27 8.43 -7.54 8.84
CA LEU A 27 9.89 -7.66 8.89
C LEU A 27 10.57 -6.46 8.22
N ALA A 28 11.75 -6.10 8.72
CA ALA A 28 12.53 -4.97 8.23
C ALA A 28 14.02 -5.29 8.10
N GLY A 29 14.68 -4.64 7.15
CA GLY A 29 16.14 -4.65 7.00
C GLY A 29 16.73 -6.05 6.89
N GLU A 30 17.76 -6.34 7.69
CA GLU A 30 18.48 -7.62 7.62
C GLU A 30 17.59 -8.83 7.91
N GLY A 31 16.65 -8.73 8.85
CA GLY A 31 15.68 -9.80 9.13
C GLY A 31 14.79 -10.10 7.92
N ALA A 32 14.37 -9.08 7.18
CA ALA A 32 13.61 -9.24 5.94
C ALA A 32 14.46 -9.89 4.82
N ILE A 33 15.75 -9.56 4.76
CA ILE A 33 16.71 -10.17 3.82
C ILE A 33 16.89 -11.67 4.12
N GLN A 34 17.11 -12.01 5.37
CA GLN A 34 17.26 -13.41 5.81
C GLN A 34 16.01 -14.22 5.49
N PHE A 35 14.85 -13.73 5.88
CA PHE A 35 13.57 -14.37 5.57
C PHE A 35 13.38 -14.60 4.07
N ALA A 36 13.67 -13.59 3.24
CA ALA A 36 13.58 -13.72 1.79
C ALA A 36 14.49 -14.86 1.25
N LEU A 37 15.71 -14.95 1.75
CA LEU A 37 16.64 -16.00 1.34
C LEU A 37 16.18 -17.38 1.79
N GLU A 38 15.68 -17.53 3.02
CA GLU A 38 15.12 -18.78 3.56
C GLU A 38 13.90 -19.26 2.74
N LYS A 39 13.07 -18.33 2.27
CA LYS A 39 11.95 -18.64 1.36
C LYS A 39 12.37 -18.84 -0.10
N GLY A 40 13.67 -18.87 -0.40
CA GLY A 40 14.21 -19.18 -1.73
C GLY A 40 14.27 -18.01 -2.70
N PHE A 41 13.98 -16.80 -2.28
CA PHE A 41 14.14 -15.61 -3.11
C PHE A 41 15.64 -15.28 -3.30
N LYS A 42 16.00 -14.89 -4.51
CA LYS A 42 17.40 -14.60 -4.85
C LYS A 42 17.69 -13.11 -4.86
N LYS A 43 18.82 -12.71 -4.29
CA LYS A 43 19.31 -11.33 -4.46
C LYS A 43 19.46 -11.00 -5.94
N SER A 44 19.04 -9.81 -6.32
CA SER A 44 19.09 -9.34 -7.70
C SER A 44 19.32 -7.84 -7.71
N LYS A 45 20.28 -7.40 -8.53
CA LYS A 45 20.53 -5.96 -8.68
C LYS A 45 19.27 -5.27 -9.21
N VAL A 46 18.64 -4.47 -8.36
CA VAL A 46 17.52 -3.62 -8.74
C VAL A 46 18.11 -2.30 -9.26
N LYS A 47 17.81 -1.98 -10.52
CA LYS A 47 18.20 -0.69 -11.07
C LYS A 47 17.25 0.37 -10.52
N GLY A 48 17.76 1.27 -9.68
CA GLY A 48 17.04 2.49 -9.31
C GLY A 48 16.75 3.36 -10.54
N SER A 49 15.72 4.21 -10.45
CA SER A 49 15.43 5.15 -11.52
C SER A 49 16.55 6.19 -11.65
N LYS A 50 16.81 6.58 -12.88
CA LYS A 50 17.75 7.67 -13.21
C LYS A 50 17.16 9.03 -12.80
N LYS A 51 18.00 10.08 -12.84
CA LYS A 51 17.69 11.51 -12.61
C LYS A 51 16.24 11.90 -12.92
N GLY A 52 15.52 12.46 -11.94
CA GLY A 52 14.18 13.00 -12.12
C GLY A 52 13.03 12.23 -11.45
N TRP A 53 13.29 11.02 -10.97
CA TRP A 53 12.26 10.23 -10.29
C TRP A 53 12.00 10.75 -8.87
N THR A 54 10.76 11.04 -8.56
CA THR A 54 10.35 11.61 -7.26
C THR A 54 9.94 10.57 -6.23
N GLY A 55 9.95 9.31 -6.60
CA GLY A 55 9.34 8.21 -5.86
C GLY A 55 7.97 7.89 -6.45
N ASP A 56 7.59 6.61 -6.38
CA ASP A 56 6.29 6.16 -6.87
C ASP A 56 5.81 4.99 -6.02
N THR A 57 4.51 4.91 -5.85
CA THR A 57 3.84 3.80 -5.17
C THR A 57 2.86 3.20 -6.14
N VAL A 58 2.89 1.89 -6.28
CA VAL A 58 1.89 1.13 -7.01
C VAL A 58 1.06 0.31 -6.04
N GLY A 59 -0.21 0.13 -6.34
CA GLY A 59 -1.10 -0.65 -5.50
C GLY A 59 -2.27 -1.24 -6.27
N ALA A 60 -2.80 -2.33 -5.75
CA ALA A 60 -3.98 -2.98 -6.27
C ALA A 60 -4.88 -3.43 -5.11
N VAL A 61 -6.19 -3.28 -5.30
CA VAL A 61 -7.23 -3.88 -4.48
C VAL A 61 -8.03 -4.83 -5.36
N ALA A 62 -8.35 -6.00 -4.85
CA ALA A 62 -9.05 -7.02 -5.61
C ALA A 62 -10.06 -7.78 -4.75
N ILE A 63 -11.12 -8.25 -5.38
CA ILE A 63 -12.06 -9.22 -4.82
C ILE A 63 -12.15 -10.42 -5.75
N SER A 64 -12.10 -11.61 -5.19
CA SER A 64 -12.29 -12.84 -5.96
C SER A 64 -13.78 -13.17 -6.13
N SER A 65 -14.11 -14.07 -7.06
CA SER A 65 -15.46 -14.62 -7.21
C SER A 65 -16.00 -15.29 -5.94
N ALA A 66 -15.12 -15.71 -5.03
CA ALA A 66 -15.48 -16.25 -3.72
C ALA A 66 -15.64 -15.17 -2.63
N GLY A 67 -15.63 -13.87 -3.00
CA GLY A 67 -15.77 -12.76 -2.06
C GLY A 67 -14.53 -12.47 -1.19
N LYS A 68 -13.39 -13.10 -1.47
CA LYS A 68 -12.16 -12.84 -0.72
C LYS A 68 -11.51 -11.56 -1.24
N ILE A 69 -11.24 -10.63 -0.34
CA ILE A 69 -10.59 -9.36 -0.64
C ILE A 69 -9.09 -9.46 -0.38
N ALA A 70 -8.31 -8.85 -1.23
CA ALA A 70 -6.86 -8.70 -1.09
C ALA A 70 -6.41 -7.30 -1.47
N VAL A 71 -5.38 -6.83 -0.79
CA VAL A 71 -4.67 -5.59 -1.12
C VAL A 71 -3.19 -5.87 -1.28
N ALA A 72 -2.55 -5.18 -2.20
CA ALA A 72 -1.12 -5.26 -2.40
C ALA A 72 -0.57 -3.90 -2.83
N SER A 73 0.53 -3.48 -2.21
CA SER A 73 1.22 -2.24 -2.57
C SER A 73 2.73 -2.39 -2.50
N SER A 74 3.42 -1.57 -3.26
CA SER A 74 4.88 -1.55 -3.29
C SER A 74 5.37 -0.14 -3.59
N THR A 75 6.44 0.27 -2.91
CA THR A 75 7.04 1.58 -3.08
C THR A 75 8.56 1.51 -3.02
N GLY A 76 9.23 2.39 -3.75
CA GLY A 76 10.65 2.67 -3.56
C GLY A 76 10.90 3.76 -2.51
N GLY A 77 9.86 4.33 -1.93
CA GLY A 77 9.92 5.48 -1.03
C GLY A 77 10.16 6.79 -1.78
N VAL A 78 10.43 7.86 -1.04
CA VAL A 78 10.67 9.20 -1.61
C VAL A 78 12.14 9.46 -1.87
N ARG A 79 12.43 10.31 -2.85
CA ARG A 79 13.80 10.71 -3.18
C ARG A 79 14.45 11.47 -2.03
N GLY A 80 15.70 11.15 -1.74
CA GLY A 80 16.48 11.84 -0.69
C GLY A 80 16.10 11.45 0.73
N ARG A 81 15.27 10.42 0.91
CA ARG A 81 14.95 9.93 2.24
C ARG A 81 16.20 9.47 2.99
N PRO A 82 16.26 9.64 4.30
CA PRO A 82 17.33 9.06 5.09
C PRO A 82 17.26 7.52 5.07
N VAL A 83 18.40 6.88 5.30
CA VAL A 83 18.47 5.41 5.48
C VAL A 83 17.59 5.01 6.66
N GLY A 84 16.80 3.96 6.47
CA GLY A 84 15.87 3.48 7.51
C GLY A 84 14.51 4.18 7.52
N ARG A 85 14.27 5.21 6.71
CA ARG A 85 12.94 5.83 6.63
C ARG A 85 11.91 4.84 6.13
N VAL A 86 10.83 4.71 6.86
CA VAL A 86 9.63 3.95 6.51
C VAL A 86 8.49 4.93 6.27
N GLY A 87 7.79 4.81 5.13
CA GLY A 87 6.58 5.57 4.82
C GLY A 87 5.31 4.85 5.26
N ASP A 88 4.19 5.31 4.74
CA ASP A 88 2.85 4.77 4.99
C ASP A 88 2.63 3.36 4.42
N THR A 89 3.22 3.07 3.25
CA THR A 89 2.93 1.88 2.44
C THR A 89 2.96 0.55 3.22
N PRO A 90 3.92 0.25 4.13
CA PRO A 90 3.93 -1.00 4.89
C PRO A 90 3.09 -0.95 6.17
N LEU A 91 2.46 0.17 6.50
CA LEU A 91 1.77 0.37 7.77
C LEU A 91 0.27 0.10 7.64
N TRP A 92 -0.19 -0.96 8.32
CA TRP A 92 -1.61 -1.32 8.39
C TRP A 92 -2.42 -0.22 9.06
N GLY A 93 -3.54 0.15 8.45
CA GLY A 93 -4.38 1.27 8.86
C GLY A 93 -3.99 2.60 8.23
N SER A 94 -2.75 2.76 7.77
CA SER A 94 -2.22 3.98 7.15
C SER A 94 -2.19 3.85 5.62
N GLY A 95 -1.16 3.22 5.06
CA GLY A 95 -1.01 3.02 3.62
C GLY A 95 -1.91 1.93 3.06
N PHE A 96 -2.35 0.99 3.89
CA PHE A 96 -3.33 -0.02 3.53
C PHE A 96 -4.20 -0.44 4.72
N TYR A 97 -5.40 -0.89 4.39
CA TYR A 97 -6.28 -1.62 5.30
C TYR A 97 -6.99 -2.73 4.53
N CYS A 98 -7.12 -3.90 5.14
CA CYS A 98 -7.85 -5.01 4.55
C CYS A 98 -8.46 -5.89 5.64
N ASP A 99 -9.73 -6.19 5.48
CA ASP A 99 -10.46 -7.21 6.23
C ASP A 99 -11.43 -7.98 5.32
N LYS A 100 -12.40 -8.70 5.89
CA LYS A 100 -13.40 -9.45 5.12
C LYS A 100 -14.42 -8.56 4.39
N GLU A 101 -14.53 -7.30 4.75
CA GLU A 101 -15.54 -6.38 4.23
C GLU A 101 -14.99 -5.40 3.21
N ILE A 102 -13.69 -5.04 3.34
CA ILE A 102 -13.10 -3.96 2.55
C ILE A 102 -11.59 -4.14 2.34
N GLY A 103 -11.11 -3.67 1.19
CA GLY A 103 -9.69 -3.41 0.93
C GLY A 103 -9.50 -1.96 0.55
N ILE A 104 -8.58 -1.26 1.20
CA ILE A 104 -8.23 0.15 0.95
C ILE A 104 -6.73 0.29 0.81
N LEU A 105 -6.29 1.10 -0.13
CA LEU A 105 -4.91 1.58 -0.26
C LEU A 105 -4.89 3.10 -0.33
N ALA A 106 -3.83 3.69 0.22
CA ALA A 106 -3.52 5.10 0.11
C ALA A 106 -2.10 5.31 -0.43
N THR A 107 -1.87 6.44 -1.08
CA THR A 107 -0.54 6.89 -1.51
C THR A 107 -0.49 8.42 -1.55
N GLY A 108 0.70 8.98 -1.33
CA GLY A 108 0.91 10.42 -1.31
C GLY A 108 2.04 10.81 -0.37
N VAL A 109 1.83 11.85 0.45
CA VAL A 109 2.78 12.25 1.49
C VAL A 109 2.70 11.26 2.64
N GLY A 110 3.64 10.30 2.67
CA GLY A 110 3.59 9.12 3.54
C GLY A 110 3.48 9.44 5.03
N GLU A 111 4.19 10.45 5.50
CA GLU A 111 4.14 10.92 6.89
C GLU A 111 2.73 11.38 7.27
N ALA A 112 2.12 12.21 6.43
CA ALA A 112 0.77 12.73 6.66
C ALA A 112 -0.29 11.61 6.63
N ILE A 113 -0.17 10.65 5.70
CA ILE A 113 -1.03 9.46 5.65
C ILE A 113 -0.89 8.65 6.94
N THR A 114 0.36 8.47 7.42
CA THR A 114 0.66 7.70 8.63
C THR A 114 0.08 8.35 9.88
N GLU A 115 0.28 9.64 10.08
CA GLU A 115 -0.21 10.39 11.23
C GLU A 115 -1.75 10.34 11.33
N GLN A 116 -2.43 10.26 10.19
CA GLN A 116 -3.88 10.19 10.14
C GLN A 116 -4.45 8.76 10.23
N LEU A 117 -3.66 7.69 10.18
CA LEU A 117 -4.16 6.32 10.02
C LEU A 117 -5.23 6.26 8.89
N MET A 118 -4.89 6.83 7.76
CA MET A 118 -5.86 7.29 6.75
C MET A 118 -6.79 6.19 6.26
N CYS A 119 -6.28 5.00 5.91
CA CYS A 119 -7.11 3.90 5.40
C CYS A 119 -8.12 3.41 6.45
N TYR A 120 -7.67 3.22 7.69
CA TYR A 120 -8.54 2.74 8.76
C TYR A 120 -9.62 3.74 9.14
N ARG A 121 -9.25 5.02 9.29
CA ARG A 121 -10.23 6.07 9.63
C ARG A 121 -11.24 6.30 8.51
N SER A 122 -10.83 6.22 7.24
CA SER A 122 -11.75 6.29 6.11
C SER A 122 -12.77 5.15 6.16
N TYR A 123 -12.33 3.92 6.41
CA TYR A 123 -13.22 2.78 6.62
C TYR A 123 -14.23 3.01 7.74
N GLN A 124 -13.79 3.53 8.88
CA GLN A 124 -14.66 3.80 10.05
C GLN A 124 -15.66 4.94 9.79
N HIS A 125 -15.36 5.84 8.85
CA HIS A 125 -16.20 7.01 8.60
C HIS A 125 -17.52 6.69 7.92
N SER A 126 -17.53 5.79 6.94
CA SER A 126 -18.74 5.50 6.14
C SER A 126 -18.70 4.11 5.49
N THR A 127 -19.86 3.47 5.39
CA THR A 127 -20.04 2.25 4.59
C THR A 127 -20.14 2.53 3.09
N ASN A 128 -20.41 3.76 2.68
CA ASN A 128 -20.36 4.20 1.29
C ASN A 128 -18.90 4.58 0.95
N LEU A 129 -18.30 3.90 -0.03
CA LEU A 129 -16.88 4.09 -0.38
C LEU A 129 -16.56 5.51 -0.87
N GLU A 130 -17.40 6.09 -1.70
CA GLU A 130 -17.19 7.45 -2.20
C GLU A 130 -17.06 8.43 -1.04
N LYS A 131 -18.05 8.43 -0.12
CA LYS A 131 -18.02 9.28 1.07
C LYS A 131 -16.83 9.00 1.97
N ALA A 132 -16.48 7.73 2.16
CA ALA A 132 -15.35 7.32 2.98
C ALA A 132 -14.01 7.86 2.43
N LEU A 133 -13.75 7.65 1.13
CA LEU A 133 -12.49 8.07 0.53
C LEU A 133 -12.40 9.59 0.36
N GLU A 134 -13.48 10.26 -0.03
CA GLU A 134 -13.51 11.72 -0.11
C GLU A 134 -13.28 12.38 1.26
N TRP A 135 -13.84 11.79 2.32
CA TRP A 135 -13.60 12.27 3.68
C TRP A 135 -12.13 12.04 4.07
N GLY A 136 -11.58 10.84 3.77
CA GLY A 136 -10.19 10.51 4.04
C GLY A 136 -9.22 11.51 3.41
N ILE A 137 -9.45 11.87 2.15
CA ILE A 137 -8.64 12.89 1.45
C ILE A 137 -8.72 14.26 2.14
N LYS A 138 -9.88 14.63 2.68
CA LYS A 138 -10.08 15.90 3.40
C LYS A 138 -9.44 15.95 4.79
N LEU A 139 -8.91 14.81 5.30
CA LEU A 139 -8.10 14.81 6.53
C LEU A 139 -6.79 15.57 6.37
N LEU A 140 -6.31 15.71 5.14
CA LEU A 140 -5.05 16.38 4.82
C LEU A 140 -5.32 17.78 4.25
N PRO A 141 -4.36 18.71 4.42
CA PRO A 141 -4.39 20.00 3.72
C PRO A 141 -4.53 19.82 2.21
N LYS A 142 -5.22 20.75 1.54
CA LYS A 142 -5.52 20.65 0.09
C LYS A 142 -4.28 20.57 -0.81
N ASP A 143 -3.16 21.10 -0.36
CA ASP A 143 -1.86 21.09 -1.03
C ASP A 143 -1.04 19.82 -0.75
N THR A 144 -1.51 18.97 0.16
CA THR A 144 -0.89 17.68 0.45
C THR A 144 -1.46 16.63 -0.50
N GLY A 145 -0.67 16.28 -1.53
CA GLY A 145 -1.09 15.30 -2.54
C GLY A 145 -1.35 13.92 -1.94
N VAL A 146 -2.56 13.41 -2.14
CA VAL A 146 -2.97 12.07 -1.69
C VAL A 146 -4.00 11.48 -2.64
N GLY A 147 -3.99 10.16 -2.72
CA GLY A 147 -5.03 9.40 -3.37
C GLY A 147 -5.26 8.05 -2.72
N MET A 148 -6.45 7.55 -2.92
CA MET A 148 -6.95 6.31 -2.34
C MET A 148 -7.73 5.50 -3.36
N ILE A 149 -7.63 4.18 -3.26
CA ILE A 149 -8.48 3.23 -3.97
C ILE A 149 -9.06 2.22 -2.98
N ALA A 150 -10.28 1.78 -3.22
CA ALA A 150 -10.91 0.79 -2.36
C ALA A 150 -11.90 -0.11 -3.11
N ILE A 151 -12.11 -1.32 -2.54
CA ILE A 151 -13.13 -2.27 -2.94
C ILE A 151 -13.82 -2.83 -1.69
N ARG A 152 -15.13 -3.06 -1.78
CA ARG A 152 -15.92 -3.70 -0.72
C ARG A 152 -16.47 -5.05 -1.17
N SER A 153 -16.79 -5.88 -0.20
CA SER A 153 -17.39 -7.21 -0.41
C SER A 153 -18.77 -7.18 -1.08
N ASP A 154 -19.47 -6.04 -1.01
CA ASP A 154 -20.75 -5.80 -1.68
C ASP A 154 -20.60 -5.34 -3.14
N GLY A 155 -19.38 -5.29 -3.68
CA GLY A 155 -19.08 -4.91 -5.05
C GLY A 155 -18.82 -3.42 -5.28
N GLN A 156 -18.91 -2.56 -4.25
CA GLN A 156 -18.53 -1.17 -4.41
C GLN A 156 -17.03 -1.04 -4.74
N ILE A 157 -16.70 -0.24 -5.73
CA ILE A 157 -15.33 0.11 -6.11
C ILE A 157 -15.26 1.63 -6.23
N HIS A 158 -14.26 2.25 -5.62
CA HIS A 158 -14.05 3.68 -5.75
C HIS A 158 -12.58 4.07 -5.67
N GLY A 159 -12.24 5.16 -6.37
CA GLY A 159 -10.95 5.83 -6.26
C GLY A 159 -11.16 7.31 -6.12
N ALA A 160 -10.41 7.94 -5.22
CA ALA A 160 -10.47 9.38 -4.97
C ALA A 160 -9.06 9.95 -4.82
N SER A 161 -8.85 11.18 -5.27
CA SER A 161 -7.54 11.84 -5.22
C SER A 161 -7.70 13.37 -5.31
N ASN A 162 -6.83 14.09 -4.64
CA ASN A 162 -6.68 15.54 -4.78
C ASN A 162 -5.45 15.93 -5.64
N THR A 163 -4.80 14.95 -6.25
CA THR A 163 -3.65 15.12 -7.14
C THR A 163 -3.76 14.18 -8.34
N SER A 164 -2.89 14.34 -9.34
CA SER A 164 -2.85 13.43 -10.49
C SER A 164 -2.42 12.04 -10.05
N MET A 165 -3.38 11.11 -9.98
CA MET A 165 -3.13 9.71 -9.66
C MET A 165 -4.04 8.82 -10.53
N PRO A 166 -3.50 8.26 -11.61
CA PRO A 166 -4.27 7.40 -12.49
C PRO A 166 -4.59 6.07 -11.80
N PHE A 167 -5.83 5.59 -11.94
CA PHE A 167 -6.21 4.23 -11.59
C PHE A 167 -7.07 3.62 -12.70
N LYS A 168 -7.14 2.30 -12.71
CA LYS A 168 -7.93 1.53 -13.66
C LYS A 168 -8.74 0.46 -12.92
N ILE A 169 -10.01 0.33 -13.29
CA ILE A 169 -10.85 -0.79 -12.87
C ILE A 169 -10.75 -1.87 -13.95
N ILE A 170 -10.57 -3.12 -13.53
CA ILE A 170 -10.54 -4.29 -14.38
C ILE A 170 -11.57 -5.27 -13.82
N GLU A 171 -12.48 -5.71 -14.65
CA GLU A 171 -13.47 -6.74 -14.33
C GLU A 171 -13.17 -7.95 -15.21
N ASP A 172 -13.09 -9.14 -14.60
CA ASP A 172 -12.99 -10.38 -15.35
C ASP A 172 -14.38 -10.71 -15.92
N SER A 173 -14.41 -10.93 -17.23
CA SER A 173 -15.62 -11.31 -18.00
C SER A 173 -15.95 -12.78 -17.84
#